data_9cb7838b0f0205cbb35c174f7f8ba317
#
_entry.id   9cb7838b0f0205cbb35c174f7f8ba317
#
_cell.length_a   1.000
_cell.length_b   1.000
_cell.length_c   1.000
_cell.angle_alpha   90.00
_cell.angle_beta   90.00
_cell.angle_gamma   90.00
#
_symmetry.space_group_name_H-M   'P 1'
#
loop_
_entity.id
_entity.type
_entity.pdbx_description
1 polymer ?
#
loop_
_entity_poly.entity_id
_entity_poly.type
_entity_poly.pdbx_seq_one_letter_code
_entity_poly.pdbx_strand_id
1 'polypeptide(L)'
;MKQEYTYKLRLTPTKTQEVLLSKHFGCIRFVYNLFLDRRTKFYLEAKEKQLAKKTLTYVDMAKELTQIKDKEETEWLNECNSQSLQHAIKHLDGAYNRFFKKLAKFPRFKSKKNKQSFRVPQFVSIENERIHFPKFKEGIKIDLHREIEGDINFATITRNKAGQYYACIGVTRTIEPKPKTDKMIGMDLGIKSLVVCSDGQTFPNIKTTKQYEKQLRLRQKELSRTKKGSKGRDKARLKVGKIQVKIANIRHNHLHQITSKLINENQVICLEDLSVKNMMSNHCLSKSIGDASWGELVRQITYKAGWYGRKVVKIDRYFPSSRTCNHCGYINEGLTLDQREWECPRCQEKLDRDLNASLNILKQGSNLIVGTTRLVACPDVRPIRNNGQLVGAETHLL
;
A
#
# COMPACT_ATOMS: atom_id res chain seq x y z
N MET A 1 19.05 6.56 11.67
CA MET A 1 18.90 7.16 10.32
C MET A 1 17.55 7.85 10.27
N LYS A 2 17.47 9.12 9.82
CA LYS A 2 16.16 9.81 9.68
C LYS A 2 15.34 9.15 8.58
N GLN A 3 14.13 8.73 8.90
CA GLN A 3 13.22 8.02 8.01
C GLN A 3 11.83 8.67 8.02
N GLU A 4 11.17 8.66 6.87
CA GLU A 4 9.77 9.04 6.79
C GLU A 4 8.91 7.86 7.28
N TYR A 5 8.08 8.10 8.27
CA TYR A 5 7.18 7.13 8.85
C TYR A 5 5.73 7.64 8.80
N THR A 6 4.75 6.76 8.72
CA THR A 6 3.35 7.17 8.67
C THR A 6 2.53 6.42 9.71
N TYR A 7 1.92 7.17 10.62
CA TYR A 7 0.90 6.68 11.54
C TYR A 7 -0.47 6.76 10.89
N LYS A 8 -1.23 5.68 10.93
CA LYS A 8 -2.63 5.67 10.46
C LYS A 8 -3.55 5.53 11.67
N LEU A 9 -4.22 6.61 12.01
CA LEU A 9 -5.11 6.70 13.16
C LEU A 9 -6.56 6.81 12.70
N ARG A 10 -7.47 6.21 13.45
CA ARG A 10 -8.90 6.38 13.22
C ARG A 10 -9.35 7.74 13.71
N LEU A 11 -10.24 8.38 12.94
CA LEU A 11 -10.90 9.63 13.32
C LEU A 11 -12.35 9.33 13.70
N THR A 12 -12.80 10.01 14.75
CA THR A 12 -14.19 9.99 15.22
C THR A 12 -14.74 11.42 15.17
N PRO A 13 -15.09 11.92 13.94
CA PRO A 13 -15.62 13.26 13.78
C PRO A 13 -17.06 13.36 14.30
N THR A 14 -17.44 14.55 14.79
CA THR A 14 -18.84 14.92 15.07
C THR A 14 -19.61 15.05 13.75
N LYS A 15 -20.95 15.12 13.82
CA LYS A 15 -21.79 15.31 12.61
C LYS A 15 -21.45 16.60 11.85
N THR A 16 -21.19 17.69 12.57
CA THR A 16 -20.75 18.97 11.98
C THR A 16 -19.40 18.84 11.27
N GLN A 17 -18.43 18.16 11.91
CA GLN A 17 -17.13 17.89 11.33
C GLN A 17 -17.22 16.95 10.12
N GLU A 18 -18.14 15.98 10.11
CA GLU A 18 -18.38 15.12 8.93
C GLU A 18 -18.86 15.92 7.72
N VAL A 19 -19.73 16.92 7.93
CA VAL A 19 -20.19 17.83 6.87
C VAL A 19 -19.00 18.63 6.33
N LEU A 20 -18.18 19.22 7.21
CA LEU A 20 -17.01 20.00 6.82
C LEU A 20 -15.96 19.14 6.08
N LEU A 21 -15.69 17.91 6.55
CA LEU A 21 -14.84 16.95 5.85
C LEU A 21 -15.39 16.60 4.46
N SER A 22 -16.70 16.44 4.34
CA SER A 22 -17.36 16.15 3.05
C SER A 22 -17.23 17.31 2.07
N LYS A 23 -17.33 18.57 2.56
CA LYS A 23 -17.04 19.77 1.78
C LYS A 23 -15.59 19.76 1.29
N HIS A 24 -14.62 19.53 2.16
CA HIS A 24 -13.19 19.42 1.78
C HIS A 24 -12.95 18.37 0.69
N PHE A 25 -13.51 17.15 0.82
CA PHE A 25 -13.40 16.15 -0.24
C PHE A 25 -14.04 16.61 -1.56
N GLY A 26 -15.13 17.38 -1.47
CA GLY A 26 -15.80 17.97 -2.63
C GLY A 26 -14.90 18.98 -3.34
N CYS A 27 -14.38 19.97 -2.60
CA CYS A 27 -13.51 21.03 -3.10
C CYS A 27 -12.24 20.47 -3.77
N ILE A 28 -11.56 19.53 -3.10
CA ILE A 28 -10.37 18.87 -3.65
C ILE A 28 -10.65 18.14 -4.95
N ARG A 29 -11.80 17.47 -5.03
CA ARG A 29 -12.21 16.78 -6.26
C ARG A 29 -12.54 17.77 -7.36
N PHE A 30 -13.25 18.87 -7.04
CA PHE A 30 -13.58 19.92 -7.98
C PHE A 30 -12.31 20.55 -8.56
N VAL A 31 -11.40 21.02 -7.71
CA VAL A 31 -10.13 21.65 -8.13
C VAL A 31 -9.31 20.70 -9.00
N TYR A 32 -9.16 19.45 -8.59
CA TYR A 32 -8.43 18.47 -9.38
C TYR A 32 -9.05 18.27 -10.77
N ASN A 33 -10.37 18.14 -10.85
CA ASN A 33 -11.08 17.90 -12.10
C ASN A 33 -11.08 19.13 -13.00
N LEU A 34 -11.28 20.32 -12.43
CA LEU A 34 -11.23 21.59 -13.15
C LEU A 34 -9.89 21.78 -13.87
N PHE A 35 -8.77 21.57 -13.14
CA PHE A 35 -7.45 21.73 -13.73
C PHE A 35 -7.04 20.57 -14.65
N LEU A 36 -7.58 19.38 -14.45
CA LEU A 36 -7.42 18.30 -15.43
C LEU A 36 -8.09 18.66 -16.77
N ASP A 37 -9.31 19.17 -16.74
CA ASP A 37 -10.04 19.63 -17.93
C ASP A 37 -9.30 20.78 -18.63
N ARG A 38 -8.96 21.85 -17.88
CA ARG A 38 -8.25 23.03 -18.39
C ARG A 38 -6.90 22.69 -19.02
N ARG A 39 -6.10 21.87 -18.33
CA ARG A 39 -4.79 21.45 -18.83
C ARG A 39 -4.93 20.63 -20.11
N THR A 40 -5.95 19.80 -20.21
CA THR A 40 -6.23 19.00 -21.40
C THR A 40 -6.66 19.89 -22.57
N LYS A 41 -7.59 20.83 -22.35
CA LYS A 41 -8.06 21.78 -23.36
C LYS A 41 -6.92 22.67 -23.83
N PHE A 42 -6.16 23.26 -22.91
CA PHE A 42 -4.99 24.08 -23.25
C PHE A 42 -3.97 23.34 -24.12
N TYR A 43 -3.71 22.07 -23.82
CA TYR A 43 -2.80 21.27 -24.64
C TYR A 43 -3.33 21.07 -26.07
N LEU A 44 -4.63 20.82 -26.23
CA LEU A 44 -5.23 20.65 -27.55
C LEU A 44 -5.19 21.95 -28.36
N GLU A 45 -5.56 23.08 -27.75
CA GLU A 45 -5.50 24.42 -28.37
C GLU A 45 -4.07 24.81 -28.72
N ALA A 46 -3.10 24.57 -27.82
CA ALA A 46 -1.72 24.87 -28.04
C ALA A 46 -1.09 24.03 -29.18
N LYS A 47 -1.58 22.79 -29.33
CA LYS A 47 -1.19 21.92 -30.45
C LYS A 47 -1.74 22.42 -31.78
N GLU A 48 -3.02 22.79 -31.80
CA GLU A 48 -3.70 23.32 -32.98
C GLU A 48 -3.08 24.64 -33.44
N LYS A 49 -2.85 25.59 -32.51
CA LYS A 49 -2.29 26.91 -32.77
C LYS A 49 -0.76 26.94 -32.81
N GLN A 50 -0.09 25.80 -32.70
CA GLN A 50 1.37 25.64 -32.69
C GLN A 50 2.10 26.55 -31.67
N LEU A 51 1.50 26.77 -30.51
CA LEU A 51 2.04 27.63 -29.47
C LEU A 51 3.35 27.06 -28.89
N ALA A 52 4.30 27.97 -28.53
CA ALA A 52 5.56 27.60 -27.89
C ALA A 52 5.30 26.88 -26.52
N LYS A 53 4.38 27.42 -25.70
CA LYS A 53 3.97 26.80 -24.42
C LYS A 53 2.86 25.78 -24.67
N LYS A 54 3.17 24.49 -24.51
CA LYS A 54 2.22 23.38 -24.79
C LYS A 54 1.46 22.86 -23.59
N THR A 55 1.72 23.33 -22.37
CA THR A 55 1.04 22.84 -21.16
C THR A 55 1.02 23.89 -20.06
N LEU A 56 -0.01 23.83 -19.22
CA LEU A 56 -0.09 24.60 -17.98
C LEU A 56 0.80 23.97 -16.92
N THR A 57 1.63 24.80 -16.28
CA THR A 57 2.47 24.38 -15.16
C THR A 57 1.71 24.41 -13.84
N TYR A 58 2.31 23.84 -12.78
CA TYR A 58 1.78 23.98 -11.42
C TYR A 58 1.58 25.45 -11.02
N VAL A 59 2.55 26.32 -11.37
CA VAL A 59 2.51 27.73 -11.00
C VAL A 59 1.35 28.46 -11.68
N ASP A 60 1.13 28.20 -12.98
CA ASP A 60 0.00 28.78 -13.72
C ASP A 60 -1.33 28.42 -13.08
N MET A 61 -1.52 27.13 -12.82
CA MET A 61 -2.74 26.61 -12.19
C MET A 61 -2.94 27.11 -10.75
N ALA A 62 -1.86 27.32 -10.00
CA ALA A 62 -1.93 27.83 -8.63
C ALA A 62 -2.33 29.32 -8.61
N LYS A 63 -1.79 30.14 -9.53
CA LYS A 63 -2.21 31.53 -9.70
C LYS A 63 -3.68 31.64 -10.12
N GLU A 64 -4.09 30.81 -11.06
CA GLU A 64 -5.45 30.76 -11.53
C GLU A 64 -6.44 30.31 -10.42
N LEU A 65 -6.03 29.39 -9.55
CA LEU A 65 -6.84 28.96 -8.40
C LEU A 65 -7.15 30.14 -7.46
N THR A 66 -6.21 31.06 -7.26
CA THR A 66 -6.44 32.26 -6.45
C THR A 66 -7.54 33.11 -7.08
N GLN A 67 -7.46 33.41 -8.36
CA GLN A 67 -8.48 34.17 -9.10
C GLN A 67 -9.86 33.48 -9.10
N ILE A 68 -9.87 32.14 -9.18
CA ILE A 68 -11.13 31.38 -9.11
C ILE A 68 -11.79 31.53 -7.74
N LYS A 69 -11.02 31.52 -6.66
CA LYS A 69 -11.55 31.67 -5.30
C LYS A 69 -12.16 33.03 -5.00
N ASP A 70 -11.78 34.06 -5.77
CA ASP A 70 -12.28 35.42 -5.61
C ASP A 70 -13.60 35.63 -6.39
N LYS A 71 -14.04 34.66 -7.18
CA LYS A 71 -15.32 34.73 -7.91
C LYS A 71 -16.46 34.28 -7.00
N GLU A 72 -17.59 35.01 -7.08
CA GLU A 72 -18.80 34.72 -6.32
C GLU A 72 -19.28 33.27 -6.49
N GLU A 73 -19.28 32.75 -7.74
CA GLU A 73 -19.71 31.38 -8.07
C GLU A 73 -18.87 30.28 -7.38
N THR A 74 -17.64 30.59 -6.98
CA THR A 74 -16.68 29.61 -6.41
C THR A 74 -16.14 30.03 -5.05
N GLU A 75 -16.72 31.06 -4.42
CA GLU A 75 -16.36 31.54 -3.07
C GLU A 75 -16.38 30.42 -2.02
N TRP A 76 -17.26 29.43 -2.18
CA TRP A 76 -17.34 28.25 -1.32
C TRP A 76 -16.02 27.46 -1.21
N LEU A 77 -15.07 27.65 -2.12
CA LEU A 77 -13.71 27.08 -2.02
C LEU A 77 -12.95 27.66 -0.81
N ASN A 78 -13.30 28.87 -0.35
CA ASN A 78 -12.69 29.50 0.82
C ASN A 78 -13.06 28.83 2.15
N GLU A 79 -14.12 28.00 2.18
CA GLU A 79 -14.43 27.16 3.33
C GLU A 79 -13.36 26.07 3.56
N CYS A 80 -12.57 25.76 2.55
CA CYS A 80 -11.55 24.72 2.60
C CYS A 80 -10.16 25.29 2.84
N ASN A 81 -9.27 24.47 3.37
CA ASN A 81 -7.87 24.84 3.53
C ASN A 81 -7.20 25.08 2.17
N SER A 82 -6.72 26.30 1.94
CA SER A 82 -6.08 26.72 0.68
C SER A 82 -4.89 25.85 0.29
N GLN A 83 -4.04 25.47 1.25
CA GLN A 83 -2.90 24.59 0.99
C GLN A 83 -3.33 23.19 0.54
N SER A 84 -4.46 22.69 1.04
CA SER A 84 -5.01 21.41 0.59
C SER A 84 -5.51 21.50 -0.86
N LEU A 85 -6.09 22.65 -1.26
CA LEU A 85 -6.49 22.91 -2.64
C LEU A 85 -5.28 22.99 -3.58
N GLN A 86 -4.25 23.73 -3.18
CA GLN A 86 -2.97 23.79 -3.93
C GLN A 86 -2.32 22.40 -4.06
N HIS A 87 -2.39 21.59 -2.99
CA HIS A 87 -1.89 20.22 -3.04
C HIS A 87 -2.66 19.33 -4.03
N ALA A 88 -3.94 19.59 -4.29
CA ALA A 88 -4.69 18.88 -5.33
C ALA A 88 -4.11 19.14 -6.73
N ILE A 89 -3.69 20.39 -7.01
CA ILE A 89 -3.00 20.76 -8.25
C ILE A 89 -1.63 20.08 -8.33
N LYS A 90 -0.84 20.13 -7.25
CA LYS A 90 0.47 19.44 -7.18
C LYS A 90 0.33 17.94 -7.42
N HIS A 91 -0.74 17.33 -6.90
CA HIS A 91 -1.05 15.93 -7.14
C HIS A 91 -1.38 15.64 -8.60
N LEU A 92 -2.13 16.54 -9.26
CA LEU A 92 -2.42 16.45 -10.70
C LEU A 92 -1.13 16.56 -11.54
N ASP A 93 -0.28 17.54 -11.24
CA ASP A 93 1.00 17.70 -11.93
C ASP A 93 1.89 16.46 -11.79
N GLY A 94 2.00 15.90 -10.59
CA GLY A 94 2.68 14.64 -10.37
C GLY A 94 2.07 13.46 -11.14
N ALA A 95 0.76 13.44 -11.38
CA ALA A 95 0.10 12.40 -12.17
C ALA A 95 0.49 12.52 -13.67
N TYR A 96 0.55 13.74 -14.21
CA TYR A 96 1.04 13.97 -15.56
C TYR A 96 2.52 13.62 -15.71
N ASN A 97 3.37 14.00 -14.76
CA ASN A 97 4.80 13.66 -14.79
C ASN A 97 5.02 12.14 -14.84
N ARG A 98 4.22 11.36 -14.12
CA ARG A 98 4.29 9.89 -14.20
C ARG A 98 3.75 9.35 -15.51
N PHE A 99 2.73 9.96 -16.07
CA PHE A 99 2.21 9.59 -17.38
C PHE A 99 3.28 9.79 -18.47
N PHE A 100 3.93 10.95 -18.53
CA PHE A 100 4.98 11.22 -19.49
C PHE A 100 6.21 10.32 -19.32
N LYS A 101 6.53 9.94 -18.07
CA LYS A 101 7.57 8.93 -17.76
C LYS A 101 7.14 7.48 -18.03
N LYS A 102 5.96 7.24 -18.62
CA LYS A 102 5.37 5.92 -18.88
C LYS A 102 5.20 5.03 -17.62
N LEU A 103 5.21 5.63 -16.43
CA LEU A 103 5.02 4.95 -15.15
C LEU A 103 3.54 4.82 -14.77
N ALA A 104 2.64 5.56 -15.41
CA ALA A 104 1.20 5.52 -15.16
C ALA A 104 0.40 5.81 -16.44
N LYS A 105 -0.88 5.43 -16.41
CA LYS A 105 -1.84 5.83 -17.46
C LYS A 105 -2.21 7.30 -17.32
N PHE A 106 -2.83 7.87 -18.38
CA PHE A 106 -3.32 9.24 -18.40
C PHE A 106 -4.21 9.53 -17.16
N PRO A 107 -4.09 10.72 -16.53
CA PRO A 107 -4.91 11.11 -15.39
C PRO A 107 -6.41 11.04 -15.71
N ARG A 108 -7.21 10.56 -14.74
CA ARG A 108 -8.66 10.42 -14.89
C ARG A 108 -9.39 11.37 -13.95
N PHE A 109 -10.57 11.81 -14.34
CA PHE A 109 -11.46 12.57 -13.47
C PHE A 109 -11.78 11.82 -12.19
N LYS A 110 -11.73 12.51 -11.06
CA LYS A 110 -12.10 11.98 -9.75
C LYS A 110 -13.63 12.00 -9.58
N SER A 111 -14.16 10.94 -9.03
CA SER A 111 -15.60 10.78 -8.76
C SER A 111 -15.84 10.65 -7.25
N LYS A 112 -17.05 11.01 -6.79
CA LYS A 112 -17.49 10.80 -5.41
C LYS A 112 -17.48 9.31 -5.00
N LYS A 113 -17.55 8.40 -5.98
CA LYS A 113 -17.50 6.95 -5.78
C LYS A 113 -16.08 6.42 -5.55
N ASN A 114 -15.06 7.19 -5.91
CA ASN A 114 -13.66 6.84 -5.72
C ASN A 114 -13.22 7.08 -4.27
N LYS A 115 -11.98 6.72 -3.96
CA LYS A 115 -11.37 7.01 -2.65
C LYS A 115 -11.41 8.51 -2.38
N GLN A 116 -11.97 8.89 -1.24
CA GLN A 116 -12.01 10.28 -0.79
C GLN A 116 -10.81 10.55 0.09
N SER A 117 -9.99 11.52 -0.28
CA SER A 117 -8.81 11.93 0.50
C SER A 117 -8.39 13.35 0.17
N PHE A 118 -7.85 14.06 1.16
CA PHE A 118 -7.11 15.29 0.97
C PHE A 118 -5.89 15.33 1.88
N ARG A 119 -4.87 16.05 1.47
CA ARG A 119 -3.65 16.26 2.25
C ARG A 119 -3.64 17.64 2.86
N VAL A 120 -3.25 17.70 4.11
CA VAL A 120 -2.93 18.92 4.87
C VAL A 120 -1.42 18.94 4.99
N PRO A 121 -0.73 19.78 4.21
CA PRO A 121 0.74 19.75 4.15
C PRO A 121 1.44 20.44 5.33
N GLN A 122 0.77 21.31 6.05
CA GLN A 122 1.34 22.11 7.16
C GLN A 122 0.28 22.39 8.24
N PHE A 123 0.74 22.87 9.41
CA PHE A 123 -0.12 23.26 10.53
C PHE A 123 -0.99 22.10 11.04
N VAL A 124 -0.36 20.95 11.21
CA VAL A 124 -0.97 19.78 11.83
C VAL A 124 -0.37 19.60 13.20
N SER A 125 -1.18 19.61 14.24
CA SER A 125 -0.79 19.27 15.61
C SER A 125 -1.70 18.19 16.20
N ILE A 126 -1.23 17.57 17.27
CA ILE A 126 -1.98 16.59 18.04
C ILE A 126 -1.89 16.97 19.50
N GLU A 127 -3.05 17.25 20.08
CA GLU A 127 -3.19 17.67 21.45
C GLU A 127 -4.44 17.01 22.03
N ASN A 128 -4.37 16.52 23.26
CA ASN A 128 -5.51 15.93 23.98
C ASN A 128 -6.31 14.90 23.14
N GLU A 129 -5.61 13.96 22.51
CA GLU A 129 -6.20 12.94 21.63
C GLU A 129 -7.02 13.54 20.46
N ARG A 130 -6.68 14.73 20.02
CA ARG A 130 -7.30 15.39 18.88
C ARG A 130 -6.25 15.82 17.87
N ILE A 131 -6.56 15.64 16.60
CA ILE A 131 -5.78 16.19 15.52
C ILE A 131 -6.35 17.56 15.12
N HIS A 132 -5.50 18.58 15.16
CA HIS A 132 -5.81 19.94 14.76
C HIS A 132 -5.19 20.25 13.41
N PHE A 133 -5.91 20.94 12.56
CA PHE A 133 -5.44 21.44 11.27
C PHE A 133 -6.35 22.58 10.78
N PRO A 134 -5.92 23.39 9.80
CA PRO A 134 -6.69 24.54 9.34
C PRO A 134 -8.13 24.22 8.99
N LYS A 135 -9.05 25.07 9.42
CA LYS A 135 -10.53 24.95 9.36
C LYS A 135 -11.14 23.96 10.36
N PHE A 136 -10.34 23.23 11.16
CA PHE A 136 -10.79 22.31 12.22
C PHE A 136 -10.17 22.71 13.56
N LYS A 137 -10.50 23.94 14.03
CA LYS A 137 -9.93 24.55 15.23
C LYS A 137 -10.14 23.72 16.51
N GLU A 138 -11.32 23.10 16.67
CA GLU A 138 -11.64 22.26 17.83
C GLU A 138 -10.94 20.89 17.80
N GLY A 139 -10.24 20.59 16.72
CA GLY A 139 -9.64 19.28 16.50
C GLY A 139 -10.64 18.15 16.35
N ILE A 140 -10.24 17.08 15.66
CA ILE A 140 -11.05 15.86 15.50
C ILE A 140 -10.49 14.80 16.42
N LYS A 141 -11.35 14.12 17.19
CA LYS A 141 -10.93 13.02 18.08
C LYS A 141 -10.28 11.90 17.26
N ILE A 142 -9.13 11.41 17.76
CA ILE A 142 -8.38 10.28 17.18
C ILE A 142 -8.30 9.13 18.19
N ASP A 143 -8.27 7.90 17.67
CA ASP A 143 -7.93 6.72 18.47
C ASP A 143 -6.40 6.62 18.54
N LEU A 144 -5.82 7.20 19.60
CA LEU A 144 -4.37 7.22 19.81
C LEU A 144 -3.96 5.99 20.62
N HIS A 145 -3.66 4.89 19.91
CA HIS A 145 -3.24 3.62 20.54
C HIS A 145 -1.72 3.52 20.80
N ARG A 146 -0.96 4.52 20.38
CA ARG A 146 0.49 4.66 20.61
C ARG A 146 0.91 6.11 20.45
N GLU A 147 1.99 6.48 21.11
CA GLU A 147 2.61 7.78 20.98
C GLU A 147 3.14 8.00 19.56
N ILE A 148 3.06 9.26 19.11
CA ILE A 148 3.58 9.67 17.81
C ILE A 148 4.97 10.25 18.02
N GLU A 149 5.97 9.52 17.62
CA GLU A 149 7.37 9.91 17.70
C GLU A 149 7.81 10.64 16.44
N GLY A 150 8.55 11.73 16.60
CA GLY A 150 9.15 12.52 15.52
C GLY A 150 8.35 13.73 15.08
N ASP A 151 8.91 14.48 14.13
CA ASP A 151 8.35 15.73 13.64
C ASP A 151 7.22 15.49 12.64
N ILE A 152 6.05 16.06 12.90
CA ILE A 152 4.89 15.94 12.01
C ILE A 152 5.11 16.80 10.75
N ASN A 153 5.18 16.14 9.59
CA ASN A 153 5.36 16.82 8.30
C ASN A 153 4.02 17.16 7.63
N PHE A 154 3.03 16.27 7.75
CA PHE A 154 1.72 16.44 7.10
C PHE A 154 0.70 15.45 7.65
N ALA A 155 -0.57 15.69 7.37
CA ALA A 155 -1.62 14.69 7.52
C ALA A 155 -2.36 14.45 6.19
N THR A 156 -2.77 13.22 5.94
CA THR A 156 -3.70 12.89 4.86
C THR A 156 -4.98 12.34 5.45
N ILE A 157 -6.05 13.10 5.32
CA ILE A 157 -7.37 12.70 5.80
C ILE A 157 -8.06 11.87 4.74
N THR A 158 -8.59 10.71 5.12
CA THR A 158 -9.22 9.77 4.19
C THR A 158 -10.56 9.27 4.72
N ARG A 159 -11.48 8.98 3.80
CA ARG A 159 -12.72 8.25 4.10
C ARG A 159 -12.75 6.97 3.28
N ASN A 160 -12.91 5.83 3.96
CA ASN A 160 -13.00 4.53 3.31
C ASN A 160 -14.44 4.21 2.83
N LYS A 161 -14.61 3.08 2.13
CA LYS A 161 -15.92 2.63 1.62
C LYS A 161 -16.90 2.19 2.72
N ALA A 162 -16.41 1.96 3.94
CA ALA A 162 -17.22 1.69 5.11
C ALA A 162 -17.71 2.95 5.83
N GLY A 163 -17.40 4.14 5.29
CA GLY A 163 -17.75 5.43 5.88
C GLY A 163 -16.85 5.87 7.04
N GLN A 164 -15.80 5.14 7.33
CA GLN A 164 -14.86 5.44 8.42
C GLN A 164 -13.81 6.43 7.96
N TYR A 165 -13.42 7.32 8.87
CA TYR A 165 -12.40 8.34 8.64
C TYR A 165 -11.08 7.96 9.28
N TYR A 166 -9.98 8.30 8.61
CA TYR A 166 -8.62 8.07 9.09
C TYR A 166 -7.75 9.27 8.79
N ALA A 167 -6.81 9.57 9.71
CA ALA A 167 -5.67 10.43 9.47
C ALA A 167 -4.42 9.56 9.27
N CYS A 168 -3.77 9.73 8.14
CA CYS A 168 -2.42 9.19 7.89
C CYS A 168 -1.44 10.35 8.14
N ILE A 169 -0.72 10.31 9.26
CA ILE A 169 0.18 11.35 9.73
C ILE A 169 1.58 10.96 9.34
N GLY A 170 2.19 11.73 8.45
CA GLY A 170 3.57 11.55 8.05
C GLY A 170 4.51 12.29 8.99
N VAL A 171 5.45 11.57 9.55
CA VAL A 171 6.47 12.10 10.45
C VAL A 171 7.88 11.79 9.95
N THR A 172 8.84 12.60 10.34
CA THR A 172 10.26 12.27 10.23
C THR A 172 10.75 11.85 11.61
N ARG A 173 11.20 10.61 11.71
CA ARG A 173 11.79 10.11 12.97
C ARG A 173 13.11 9.38 12.71
N THR A 174 13.94 9.33 13.74
CA THR A 174 15.14 8.50 13.73
C THR A 174 14.76 7.06 14.07
N ILE A 175 15.06 6.13 13.16
CA ILE A 175 14.90 4.70 13.42
C ILE A 175 16.31 4.13 13.63
N GLU A 176 16.50 3.49 14.76
CA GLU A 176 17.75 2.81 15.08
C GLU A 176 17.77 1.43 14.42
N PRO A 177 18.88 1.08 13.74
CA PRO A 177 19.06 -0.27 13.25
C PRO A 177 19.02 -1.26 14.41
N LYS A 178 18.44 -2.42 14.16
CA LYS A 178 18.46 -3.50 15.17
C LYS A 178 19.88 -4.08 15.30
N PRO A 179 20.22 -4.67 16.45
CA PRO A 179 21.51 -5.36 16.63
C PRO A 179 21.76 -6.35 15.48
N LYS A 180 23.01 -6.38 15.00
CA LYS A 180 23.37 -7.33 13.93
C LYS A 180 23.27 -8.76 14.45
N THR A 181 22.92 -9.67 13.57
CA THR A 181 22.87 -11.12 13.81
C THR A 181 23.38 -11.83 12.55
N ASP A 182 23.95 -13.02 12.70
CA ASP A 182 24.44 -13.80 11.56
C ASP A 182 23.35 -14.69 10.94
N LYS A 183 22.13 -14.64 11.49
CA LYS A 183 21.03 -15.49 11.02
C LYS A 183 20.56 -15.07 9.63
N MET A 184 20.46 -16.06 8.77
CA MET A 184 19.90 -15.95 7.43
C MET A 184 18.74 -16.90 7.30
N ILE A 185 17.70 -16.50 6.55
CA ILE A 185 16.51 -17.31 6.35
C ILE A 185 16.07 -17.31 4.89
N GLY A 186 15.75 -18.49 4.36
CA GLY A 186 15.07 -18.67 3.08
C GLY A 186 13.58 -18.83 3.30
N MET A 187 12.76 -18.28 2.39
CA MET A 187 11.31 -18.28 2.51
C MET A 187 10.65 -18.73 1.21
N ASP A 188 9.89 -19.81 1.28
CA ASP A 188 8.96 -20.21 0.22
C ASP A 188 7.57 -19.63 0.49
N LEU A 189 6.93 -19.07 -0.55
CA LEU A 189 5.61 -18.41 -0.47
C LEU A 189 4.53 -19.32 -1.08
N GLY A 190 3.65 -19.86 -0.23
CA GLY A 190 2.63 -20.82 -0.62
C GLY A 190 1.18 -20.35 -0.42
N ILE A 191 0.24 -21.11 -0.98
CA ILE A 191 -1.21 -20.93 -0.78
C ILE A 191 -1.70 -21.77 0.42
N LYS A 192 -1.13 -22.95 0.64
CA LYS A 192 -1.46 -23.84 1.79
C LYS A 192 -0.97 -23.20 3.08
N SER A 193 0.33 -23.05 3.20
CA SER A 193 1.02 -22.22 4.17
C SER A 193 1.37 -20.90 3.50
N LEU A 194 1.28 -19.78 4.23
CA LEU A 194 1.59 -18.48 3.65
C LEU A 194 3.10 -18.33 3.40
N VAL A 195 3.89 -18.82 4.35
CA VAL A 195 5.35 -18.85 4.31
C VAL A 195 5.83 -20.12 4.95
N VAL A 196 6.78 -20.81 4.32
CA VAL A 196 7.59 -21.88 4.91
C VAL A 196 9.03 -21.41 4.92
N CYS A 197 9.66 -21.45 6.08
CA CYS A 197 11.00 -20.97 6.31
C CYS A 197 12.03 -22.12 6.35
N SER A 198 13.26 -21.82 6.00
CA SER A 198 14.36 -22.80 5.96
C SER A 198 14.79 -23.33 7.34
N ASP A 199 14.36 -22.70 8.43
CA ASP A 199 14.51 -23.18 9.80
C ASP A 199 13.37 -24.12 10.26
N GLY A 200 12.45 -24.49 9.35
CA GLY A 200 11.28 -25.32 9.62
C GLY A 200 10.07 -24.53 10.15
N GLN A 201 10.21 -23.23 10.44
CA GLN A 201 9.10 -22.41 10.89
C GLN A 201 8.08 -22.21 9.76
N THR A 202 6.81 -22.39 10.07
CA THR A 202 5.72 -22.25 9.10
C THR A 202 4.70 -21.22 9.58
N PHE A 203 4.33 -20.29 8.70
CA PHE A 203 3.27 -19.31 8.97
C PHE A 203 1.99 -19.70 8.20
N PRO A 204 0.86 -19.83 8.90
CA PRO A 204 -0.37 -20.27 8.26
C PRO A 204 -0.96 -19.20 7.34
N ASN A 205 -1.59 -19.65 6.25
CA ASN A 205 -2.44 -18.80 5.45
C ASN A 205 -3.84 -18.74 6.08
N ILE A 206 -4.18 -17.61 6.69
CA ILE A 206 -5.45 -17.42 7.43
C ILE A 206 -6.70 -17.42 6.53
N LYS A 207 -6.56 -17.36 5.20
CA LYS A 207 -7.65 -17.44 4.21
C LYS A 207 -8.84 -16.55 4.57
N THR A 208 -8.58 -15.32 4.95
CA THR A 208 -9.56 -14.39 5.55
C THR A 208 -10.77 -14.16 4.65
N THR A 209 -10.57 -14.05 3.33
CA THR A 209 -11.68 -13.90 2.38
C THR A 209 -12.61 -15.10 2.40
N LYS A 210 -12.06 -16.32 2.53
CA LYS A 210 -12.86 -17.55 2.64
C LYS A 210 -13.68 -17.59 3.93
N GLN A 211 -13.10 -17.16 5.07
CA GLN A 211 -13.81 -17.10 6.36
C GLN A 211 -15.03 -16.19 6.31
N TYR A 212 -14.95 -15.06 5.63
CA TYR A 212 -16.03 -14.07 5.53
C TYR A 212 -16.88 -14.22 4.26
N GLU A 213 -16.64 -15.22 3.41
CA GLU A 213 -17.28 -15.37 2.10
C GLU A 213 -18.81 -15.45 2.18
N LYS A 214 -19.35 -16.28 3.08
CA LYS A 214 -20.80 -16.45 3.26
C LYS A 214 -21.44 -15.09 3.63
N GLN A 215 -20.83 -14.39 4.61
CA GLN A 215 -21.33 -13.10 5.08
C GLN A 215 -21.22 -12.03 3.98
N LEU A 216 -20.10 -11.98 3.25
CA LEU A 216 -19.92 -11.05 2.15
C LEU A 216 -20.93 -11.27 1.04
N ARG A 217 -21.16 -12.54 0.63
CA ARG A 217 -22.14 -12.92 -0.39
C ARG A 217 -23.55 -12.50 -0.01
N LEU A 218 -23.96 -12.74 1.26
CA LEU A 218 -25.26 -12.31 1.77
C LEU A 218 -25.45 -10.79 1.63
N ARG A 219 -24.47 -9.98 2.09
CA ARG A 219 -24.55 -8.51 2.01
C ARG A 219 -24.47 -7.98 0.58
N GLN A 220 -23.75 -8.64 -0.30
CA GLN A 220 -23.73 -8.33 -1.73
C GLN A 220 -25.09 -8.61 -2.38
N LYS A 221 -25.77 -9.71 -2.02
CA LYS A 221 -27.11 -10.05 -2.48
C LYS A 221 -28.14 -9.03 -1.98
N GLU A 222 -28.06 -8.60 -0.70
CA GLU A 222 -28.88 -7.48 -0.19
C GLU A 222 -28.64 -6.19 -1.00
N LEU A 223 -27.40 -5.85 -1.26
CA LEU A 223 -27.04 -4.66 -2.05
C LEU A 223 -27.58 -4.73 -3.48
N SER A 224 -27.51 -5.88 -4.14
CA SER A 224 -27.98 -6.04 -5.53
C SER A 224 -29.49 -5.82 -5.67
N ARG A 225 -30.27 -6.17 -4.65
CA ARG A 225 -31.73 -6.03 -4.60
C ARG A 225 -32.21 -4.59 -4.36
N THR A 226 -31.30 -3.69 -3.95
CA THR A 226 -31.68 -2.30 -3.63
C THR A 226 -31.67 -1.40 -4.86
N LYS A 227 -32.64 -0.48 -4.97
CA LYS A 227 -32.77 0.49 -6.06
C LYS A 227 -31.53 1.41 -6.14
N LYS A 228 -30.95 1.57 -7.33
CA LYS A 228 -29.82 2.48 -7.56
C LYS A 228 -30.23 3.92 -7.18
N GLY A 229 -29.35 4.62 -6.42
CA GLY A 229 -29.60 5.99 -5.95
C GLY A 229 -30.39 6.11 -4.64
N SER A 230 -30.96 5.01 -4.10
CA SER A 230 -31.73 5.07 -2.85
C SER A 230 -30.84 5.14 -1.61
N LYS A 231 -31.36 5.75 -0.52
CA LYS A 231 -30.73 5.74 0.81
C LYS A 231 -30.53 4.31 1.36
N GLY A 232 -31.45 3.39 1.02
CA GLY A 232 -31.33 1.96 1.35
C GLY A 232 -30.09 1.32 0.71
N ARG A 233 -29.82 1.65 -0.57
CA ARG A 233 -28.62 1.17 -1.27
C ARG A 233 -27.33 1.71 -0.63
N ASP A 234 -27.31 2.95 -0.19
CA ASP A 234 -26.15 3.52 0.50
C ASP A 234 -25.88 2.81 1.83
N LYS A 235 -26.93 2.52 2.61
CA LYS A 235 -26.81 1.71 3.85
C LYS A 235 -26.30 0.30 3.54
N ALA A 236 -26.83 -0.38 2.52
CA ALA A 236 -26.38 -1.70 2.12
C ALA A 236 -24.91 -1.69 1.65
N ARG A 237 -24.49 -0.67 0.89
CA ARG A 237 -23.10 -0.48 0.45
C ARG A 237 -22.14 -0.33 1.64
N LEU A 238 -22.54 0.41 2.67
CA LEU A 238 -21.74 0.53 3.90
C LEU A 238 -21.57 -0.79 4.62
N LYS A 239 -22.63 -1.64 4.68
CA LYS A 239 -22.54 -2.99 5.27
C LYS A 239 -21.52 -3.86 4.53
N VAL A 240 -21.55 -3.88 3.20
CA VAL A 240 -20.54 -4.58 2.38
C VAL A 240 -19.15 -4.01 2.63
N GLY A 241 -19.01 -2.67 2.64
CA GLY A 241 -17.76 -1.99 2.91
C GLY A 241 -17.14 -2.34 4.26
N LYS A 242 -17.95 -2.45 5.31
CA LYS A 242 -17.48 -2.85 6.66
C LYS A 242 -16.83 -4.23 6.66
N ILE A 243 -17.45 -5.21 5.98
CA ILE A 243 -16.89 -6.57 5.89
C ILE A 243 -15.56 -6.56 5.10
N GLN A 244 -15.51 -5.87 3.96
CA GLN A 244 -14.30 -5.75 3.16
C GLN A 244 -13.15 -5.10 3.94
N VAL A 245 -13.44 -4.06 4.72
CA VAL A 245 -12.43 -3.41 5.59
C VAL A 245 -11.98 -4.36 6.69
N LYS A 246 -12.89 -5.12 7.31
CA LYS A 246 -12.53 -6.12 8.33
C LYS A 246 -11.59 -7.18 7.76
N ILE A 247 -11.90 -7.75 6.58
CA ILE A 247 -11.04 -8.71 5.88
C ILE A 247 -9.65 -8.11 5.63
N ALA A 248 -9.60 -6.88 5.09
CA ALA A 248 -8.35 -6.22 4.79
C ALA A 248 -7.51 -5.96 6.05
N ASN A 249 -8.13 -5.54 7.14
CA ASN A 249 -7.44 -5.24 8.40
C ASN A 249 -6.87 -6.51 9.05
N ILE A 250 -7.66 -7.59 9.13
CA ILE A 250 -7.19 -8.88 9.69
C ILE A 250 -5.97 -9.37 8.93
N ARG A 251 -6.05 -9.38 7.59
CA ARG A 251 -4.96 -9.80 6.73
C ARG A 251 -3.72 -8.92 6.90
N HIS A 252 -3.90 -7.60 6.92
CA HIS A 252 -2.80 -6.65 7.10
C HIS A 252 -2.10 -6.83 8.45
N ASN A 253 -2.86 -7.01 9.53
CA ASN A 253 -2.31 -7.27 10.85
C ASN A 253 -1.49 -8.56 10.89
N HIS A 254 -2.03 -9.65 10.33
CA HIS A 254 -1.32 -10.93 10.24
C HIS A 254 0.02 -10.80 9.50
N LEU A 255 0.02 -10.10 8.35
CA LEU A 255 1.25 -9.85 7.61
C LEU A 255 2.25 -9.01 8.42
N HIS A 256 1.78 -8.02 9.19
CA HIS A 256 2.66 -7.22 10.05
C HIS A 256 3.31 -8.04 11.16
N GLN A 257 2.56 -8.96 11.78
CA GLN A 257 3.10 -9.87 12.81
C GLN A 257 4.21 -10.75 12.22
N ILE A 258 3.94 -11.41 11.08
CA ILE A 258 4.94 -12.25 10.40
C ILE A 258 6.18 -11.44 10.02
N THR A 259 5.99 -10.32 9.34
CA THR A 259 7.13 -9.53 8.83
C THR A 259 7.93 -8.89 9.97
N SER A 260 7.30 -8.51 11.08
CA SER A 260 8.01 -8.00 12.25
C SER A 260 8.86 -9.10 12.90
N LYS A 261 8.32 -10.32 13.04
CA LYS A 261 9.06 -11.46 13.58
C LYS A 261 10.29 -11.78 12.72
N LEU A 262 10.10 -11.94 11.41
CA LEU A 262 11.19 -12.24 10.47
C LEU A 262 12.31 -11.19 10.49
N ILE A 263 11.95 -9.91 10.52
CA ILE A 263 12.92 -8.80 10.58
C ILE A 263 13.64 -8.73 11.93
N ASN A 264 12.97 -9.10 13.02
CA ASN A 264 13.59 -9.11 14.35
C ASN A 264 14.64 -10.20 14.49
N GLU A 265 14.37 -11.38 13.93
CA GLU A 265 15.16 -12.58 14.15
C GLU A 265 16.30 -12.75 13.15
N ASN A 266 16.21 -12.15 11.94
CA ASN A 266 17.14 -12.45 10.84
C ASN A 266 17.84 -11.21 10.29
N GLN A 267 19.13 -11.35 9.95
CA GLN A 267 19.91 -10.31 9.27
C GLN A 267 19.65 -10.29 7.76
N VAL A 268 19.49 -11.47 7.17
CA VAL A 268 19.27 -11.64 5.74
C VAL A 268 18.03 -12.49 5.51
N ILE A 269 17.17 -12.00 4.63
CA ILE A 269 15.94 -12.70 4.23
C ILE A 269 16.00 -12.95 2.72
N CYS A 270 16.05 -14.24 2.34
CA CYS A 270 16.08 -14.68 0.96
C CYS A 270 14.68 -15.12 0.52
N LEU A 271 14.22 -14.68 -0.64
CA LEU A 271 12.91 -15.00 -1.20
C LEU A 271 12.94 -15.01 -2.73
N GLU A 272 11.95 -15.62 -3.36
CA GLU A 272 11.80 -15.62 -4.81
C GLU A 272 11.27 -14.27 -5.33
N ASP A 273 11.69 -13.88 -6.55
CA ASP A 273 11.12 -12.73 -7.26
C ASP A 273 9.83 -13.09 -7.98
N LEU A 274 8.73 -13.29 -7.23
CA LEU A 274 7.46 -13.70 -7.80
C LEU A 274 6.78 -12.59 -8.59
N SER A 275 6.35 -12.89 -9.82
CA SER A 275 5.48 -12.01 -10.61
C SER A 275 4.02 -12.15 -10.20
N VAL A 276 3.68 -11.66 -9.01
CA VAL A 276 2.33 -11.76 -8.43
C VAL A 276 1.25 -11.23 -9.40
N LYS A 277 1.55 -10.16 -10.14
CA LYS A 277 0.63 -9.59 -11.12
C LYS A 277 0.27 -10.58 -12.23
N ASN A 278 1.26 -11.29 -12.77
CA ASN A 278 1.03 -12.31 -13.81
C ASN A 278 0.31 -13.53 -13.24
N MET A 279 0.68 -13.96 -12.03
CA MET A 279 0.02 -15.08 -11.37
C MET A 279 -1.47 -14.81 -11.09
N MET A 280 -1.85 -13.57 -10.83
CA MET A 280 -3.26 -13.17 -10.66
C MET A 280 -4.07 -13.18 -11.97
N SER A 281 -3.44 -13.33 -13.12
CA SER A 281 -4.16 -13.53 -14.39
C SER A 281 -4.79 -14.93 -14.51
N ASN A 282 -4.33 -15.88 -13.69
CA ASN A 282 -4.92 -17.22 -13.61
C ASN A 282 -6.23 -17.15 -12.80
N HIS A 283 -7.37 -17.34 -13.47
CA HIS A 283 -8.71 -17.25 -12.88
C HIS A 283 -8.93 -18.24 -11.72
N CYS A 284 -8.36 -19.43 -11.79
CA CYS A 284 -8.52 -20.47 -10.75
C CYS A 284 -7.82 -20.08 -9.43
N LEU A 285 -6.66 -19.42 -9.52
CA LEU A 285 -5.80 -19.12 -8.37
C LEU A 285 -5.89 -17.67 -7.92
N SER A 286 -6.40 -16.74 -8.73
CA SER A 286 -6.41 -15.30 -8.46
C SER A 286 -7.04 -14.92 -7.13
N LYS A 287 -8.12 -15.60 -6.72
CA LYS A 287 -8.78 -15.38 -5.43
C LYS A 287 -7.87 -15.78 -4.26
N SER A 288 -7.21 -16.93 -4.35
CA SER A 288 -6.31 -17.45 -3.31
C SER A 288 -5.04 -16.62 -3.21
N ILE A 289 -4.43 -16.24 -4.35
CA ILE A 289 -3.25 -15.38 -4.42
C ILE A 289 -3.58 -13.98 -3.88
N GLY A 290 -4.74 -13.43 -4.24
CA GLY A 290 -5.22 -12.15 -3.73
C GLY A 290 -5.46 -12.17 -2.22
N ASP A 291 -5.92 -13.31 -1.67
CA ASP A 291 -6.12 -13.49 -0.22
C ASP A 291 -4.78 -13.66 0.52
N ALA A 292 -3.82 -14.39 -0.04
CA ALA A 292 -2.47 -14.54 0.50
C ALA A 292 -1.69 -13.21 0.52
N SER A 293 -1.95 -12.30 -0.42
CA SER A 293 -1.35 -10.95 -0.48
C SER A 293 0.18 -10.93 -0.47
N TRP A 294 0.82 -11.85 -1.22
CA TRP A 294 2.29 -11.95 -1.28
C TRP A 294 2.99 -10.63 -1.64
N GLY A 295 2.41 -9.85 -2.58
CA GLY A 295 2.97 -8.55 -2.93
C GLY A 295 3.04 -7.59 -1.74
N GLU A 296 2.05 -7.61 -0.85
CA GLU A 296 2.05 -6.80 0.38
C GLU A 296 3.04 -7.35 1.41
N LEU A 297 3.16 -8.68 1.55
CA LEU A 297 4.15 -9.33 2.40
C LEU A 297 5.58 -8.92 2.01
N VAL A 298 5.93 -9.09 0.73
CA VAL A 298 7.26 -8.71 0.21
C VAL A 298 7.52 -7.22 0.37
N ARG A 299 6.51 -6.38 0.12
CA ARG A 299 6.62 -4.94 0.33
C ARG A 299 6.92 -4.60 1.80
N GLN A 300 6.22 -5.25 2.75
CA GLN A 300 6.44 -5.03 4.18
C GLN A 300 7.84 -5.48 4.62
N ILE A 301 8.30 -6.63 4.18
CA ILE A 301 9.66 -7.12 4.45
C ILE A 301 10.69 -6.12 3.91
N THR A 302 10.53 -5.66 2.67
CA THR A 302 11.50 -4.78 2.01
C THR A 302 11.67 -3.45 2.75
N TYR A 303 10.57 -2.74 3.09
CA TYR A 303 10.73 -1.45 3.75
C TYR A 303 11.16 -1.59 5.22
N LYS A 304 10.69 -2.62 5.93
CA LYS A 304 11.14 -2.89 7.31
C LYS A 304 12.62 -3.27 7.34
N ALA A 305 13.09 -4.07 6.38
CA ALA A 305 14.50 -4.37 6.24
C ALA A 305 15.34 -3.10 6.11
N GLY A 306 14.92 -2.17 5.24
CA GLY A 306 15.58 -0.87 5.10
C GLY A 306 15.57 -0.04 6.39
N TRP A 307 14.47 -0.06 7.14
CA TRP A 307 14.38 0.66 8.42
C TRP A 307 15.31 0.11 9.51
N TYR A 308 15.43 -1.21 9.59
CA TYR A 308 16.10 -1.89 10.70
C TYR A 308 17.49 -2.44 10.34
N GLY A 309 18.06 -2.04 9.19
CA GLY A 309 19.41 -2.46 8.78
C GLY A 309 19.50 -3.94 8.43
N ARG A 310 18.43 -4.52 7.87
CA ARG A 310 18.37 -5.90 7.38
C ARG A 310 18.53 -5.94 5.86
N LYS A 311 18.96 -7.08 5.33
CA LYS A 311 19.14 -7.29 3.89
C LYS A 311 18.06 -8.23 3.34
N VAL A 312 17.48 -7.86 2.19
CA VAL A 312 16.55 -8.72 1.44
C VAL A 312 17.24 -9.14 0.16
N VAL A 313 17.30 -10.43 -0.09
CA VAL A 313 17.87 -11.02 -1.30
C VAL A 313 16.77 -11.71 -2.08
N LYS A 314 16.59 -11.31 -3.33
CA LYS A 314 15.67 -11.98 -4.24
C LYS A 314 16.46 -12.89 -5.17
N ILE A 315 16.12 -14.19 -5.18
CA ILE A 315 16.68 -15.14 -6.13
C ILE A 315 15.98 -15.06 -7.47
N ASP A 316 16.58 -15.65 -8.49
CA ASP A 316 15.98 -15.69 -9.83
C ASP A 316 14.61 -16.39 -9.81
N ARG A 317 13.68 -15.83 -10.57
CA ARG A 317 12.28 -16.29 -10.68
C ARG A 317 12.17 -17.71 -11.24
N TYR A 318 13.07 -18.08 -12.11
CA TYR A 318 13.04 -19.36 -12.83
C TYR A 318 13.88 -20.45 -12.14
N PHE A 319 14.51 -20.11 -11.02
CA PHE A 319 15.24 -21.09 -10.23
C PHE A 319 14.28 -22.19 -9.75
N PRO A 320 14.53 -23.47 -10.06
CA PRO A 320 13.62 -24.57 -9.72
C PRO A 320 13.71 -24.99 -8.24
N SER A 321 13.45 -24.07 -7.31
CA SER A 321 13.61 -24.23 -5.88
C SER A 321 12.92 -25.48 -5.32
N SER A 322 11.67 -25.75 -5.72
CA SER A 322 10.89 -26.88 -5.24
C SER A 322 11.26 -28.22 -5.88
N ARG A 323 11.89 -28.19 -7.08
CA ARG A 323 12.27 -29.41 -7.83
C ARG A 323 13.71 -29.84 -7.58
N THR A 324 14.56 -28.98 -7.10
CA THR A 324 15.95 -29.25 -6.81
C THR A 324 16.08 -29.93 -5.45
N CYS A 325 16.70 -31.07 -5.38
CA CYS A 325 17.02 -31.72 -4.11
C CYS A 325 18.06 -30.88 -3.35
N ASN A 326 17.73 -30.40 -2.17
CA ASN A 326 18.62 -29.60 -1.35
C ASN A 326 19.89 -30.36 -0.92
N HIS A 327 19.80 -31.69 -0.78
CA HIS A 327 20.89 -32.52 -0.35
C HIS A 327 21.93 -32.74 -1.49
N CYS A 328 21.52 -33.26 -2.65
CA CYS A 328 22.44 -33.65 -3.73
C CYS A 328 22.39 -32.79 -4.99
N GLY A 329 21.48 -31.79 -5.08
CA GLY A 329 21.36 -30.92 -6.23
C GLY A 329 20.64 -31.53 -7.45
N TYR A 330 20.15 -32.78 -7.37
CA TYR A 330 19.39 -33.39 -8.45
C TYR A 330 18.09 -32.60 -8.71
N ILE A 331 17.77 -32.37 -9.99
CA ILE A 331 16.54 -31.68 -10.40
C ILE A 331 15.51 -32.72 -10.84
N ASN A 332 14.41 -32.84 -10.09
CA ASN A 332 13.30 -33.74 -10.40
C ASN A 332 12.32 -33.05 -11.35
N GLU A 333 12.43 -33.30 -12.65
CA GLU A 333 11.56 -32.72 -13.66
C GLU A 333 10.13 -33.29 -13.59
N GLY A 334 9.97 -34.52 -13.10
CA GLY A 334 8.68 -35.19 -12.96
C GLY A 334 7.85 -34.79 -11.76
N LEU A 335 8.36 -33.91 -10.87
CA LEU A 335 7.62 -33.48 -9.67
C LEU A 335 6.41 -32.63 -10.03
N THR A 336 5.21 -33.15 -9.69
CA THR A 336 3.93 -32.47 -9.95
C THR A 336 3.55 -31.50 -8.83
N LEU A 337 2.59 -30.60 -9.10
CA LEU A 337 2.21 -29.54 -8.13
C LEU A 337 1.47 -30.06 -6.90
N ASP A 338 0.84 -31.20 -6.99
CA ASP A 338 0.07 -31.85 -5.92
C ASP A 338 0.94 -32.68 -4.98
N GLN A 339 2.11 -33.15 -5.44
CA GLN A 339 3.07 -33.86 -4.62
C GLN A 339 3.71 -32.93 -3.59
N ARG A 340 3.50 -33.21 -2.30
CA ARG A 340 4.05 -32.45 -1.17
C ARG A 340 5.28 -33.05 -0.58
N GLU A 341 5.35 -34.35 -0.59
CA GLU A 341 6.51 -35.14 -0.16
C GLU A 341 7.01 -35.93 -1.37
N TRP A 342 8.32 -36.02 -1.51
CA TRP A 342 8.95 -36.79 -2.56
C TRP A 342 10.29 -37.34 -2.12
N GLU A 343 10.67 -38.46 -2.67
CA GLU A 343 11.98 -39.08 -2.47
C GLU A 343 12.89 -38.77 -3.64
N CYS A 344 14.11 -38.33 -3.36
CA CYS A 344 15.07 -37.99 -4.41
C CYS A 344 15.56 -39.26 -5.12
N PRO A 345 15.40 -39.40 -6.45
CA PRO A 345 15.86 -40.59 -7.17
C PRO A 345 17.38 -40.84 -7.11
N ARG A 346 18.16 -39.76 -6.83
CA ARG A 346 19.62 -39.84 -6.81
C ARG A 346 20.17 -40.20 -5.45
N CYS A 347 19.67 -39.61 -4.36
CA CYS A 347 20.19 -39.78 -3.02
C CYS A 347 19.21 -40.40 -2.03
N GLN A 348 17.99 -40.75 -2.45
CA GLN A 348 16.95 -41.39 -1.68
C GLN A 348 16.48 -40.62 -0.45
N GLU A 349 16.84 -39.33 -0.36
CA GLU A 349 16.38 -38.43 0.71
C GLU A 349 14.91 -38.13 0.57
N LYS A 350 14.13 -38.25 1.67
CA LYS A 350 12.73 -37.89 1.75
C LYS A 350 12.57 -36.41 2.06
N LEU A 351 11.92 -35.68 1.20
CA LEU A 351 11.86 -34.23 1.23
C LEU A 351 10.41 -33.74 1.32
N ASP A 352 10.14 -32.88 2.29
CA ASP A 352 8.97 -31.98 2.20
C ASP A 352 9.26 -30.91 1.14
N ARG A 353 8.38 -30.76 0.18
CA ARG A 353 8.57 -29.89 -0.98
C ARG A 353 8.78 -28.42 -0.62
N ASP A 354 7.94 -27.89 0.31
CA ASP A 354 7.90 -26.48 0.65
C ASP A 354 9.14 -26.15 1.55
N LEU A 355 9.53 -27.06 2.47
CA LEU A 355 10.76 -26.94 3.25
C LEU A 355 12.00 -27.05 2.37
N ASN A 356 12.05 -28.04 1.47
CA ASN A 356 13.14 -28.19 0.52
C ASN A 356 13.32 -26.95 -0.36
N ALA A 357 12.20 -26.33 -0.81
CA ALA A 357 12.24 -25.09 -1.57
C ALA A 357 12.86 -23.95 -0.74
N SER A 358 12.45 -23.79 0.51
CA SER A 358 12.97 -22.72 1.38
C SER A 358 14.48 -22.88 1.67
N LEU A 359 14.99 -24.12 1.82
CA LEU A 359 16.41 -24.41 1.97
C LEU A 359 17.19 -24.08 0.68
N ASN A 360 16.65 -24.41 -0.49
CA ASN A 360 17.27 -24.07 -1.77
C ASN A 360 17.27 -22.54 -2.00
N ILE A 361 16.23 -21.83 -1.62
CA ILE A 361 16.16 -20.37 -1.67
C ILE A 361 17.23 -19.75 -0.77
N LEU A 362 17.42 -20.30 0.44
CA LEU A 362 18.48 -19.85 1.34
C LEU A 362 19.87 -20.07 0.72
N LYS A 363 20.14 -21.28 0.22
CA LYS A 363 21.43 -21.65 -0.40
C LYS A 363 21.76 -20.75 -1.58
N GLN A 364 20.80 -20.55 -2.48
CA GLN A 364 20.97 -19.68 -3.65
C GLN A 364 21.16 -18.21 -3.25
N GLY A 365 20.38 -17.72 -2.27
CA GLY A 365 20.49 -16.36 -1.75
C GLY A 365 21.85 -16.12 -1.07
N SER A 366 22.38 -17.09 -0.32
CA SER A 366 23.70 -17.04 0.28
C SER A 366 24.80 -16.95 -0.78
N ASN A 367 24.73 -17.74 -1.84
CA ASN A 367 25.68 -17.71 -2.96
C ASN A 367 25.71 -16.33 -3.64
N LEU A 368 24.54 -15.70 -3.81
CA LEU A 368 24.45 -14.34 -4.37
C LEU A 368 25.11 -13.28 -3.46
N ILE A 369 25.16 -13.50 -2.17
CA ILE A 369 25.82 -12.57 -1.23
C ILE A 369 27.33 -12.75 -1.29
N VAL A 370 27.80 -13.99 -1.30
CA VAL A 370 29.24 -14.32 -1.33
C VAL A 370 29.84 -13.99 -2.69
N GLY A 371 29.12 -14.27 -3.79
CA GLY A 371 29.55 -13.95 -5.17
C GLY A 371 29.58 -12.46 -5.48
N THR A 372 28.84 -11.65 -4.74
CA THR A 372 28.87 -10.18 -4.81
C THR A 372 29.83 -9.60 -3.76
N THR A 373 31.11 -9.91 -3.84
CA THR A 373 32.16 -9.09 -3.18
C THR A 373 32.27 -7.69 -3.82
N ARG A 374 31.54 -7.40 -4.86
CA ARG A 374 31.15 -6.05 -5.28
C ARG A 374 29.81 -5.74 -4.64
N LEU A 375 29.88 -5.09 -3.47
CA LEU A 375 28.76 -4.37 -2.86
C LEU A 375 28.14 -3.42 -3.88
N VAL A 376 27.14 -3.89 -4.60
CA VAL A 376 26.09 -2.98 -5.06
C VAL A 376 25.35 -2.64 -3.79
N ALA A 377 25.68 -1.49 -3.20
CA ALA A 377 24.80 -0.82 -2.25
C ALA A 377 23.39 -0.98 -2.79
N CYS A 378 22.44 -1.41 -1.94
CA CYS A 378 21.03 -1.37 -2.31
C CYS A 378 20.83 -0.03 -3.00
N PRO A 379 20.39 0.02 -4.27
CA PRO A 379 20.06 1.29 -4.89
C PRO A 379 19.15 1.96 -3.90
N ASP A 380 19.50 3.16 -3.45
CA ASP A 380 18.73 3.93 -2.49
C ASP A 380 17.27 3.58 -2.67
N VAL A 381 16.70 2.85 -1.71
CA VAL A 381 15.27 2.66 -1.65
C VAL A 381 14.75 4.04 -1.29
N ARG A 382 14.79 4.92 -2.28
CA ARG A 382 14.02 6.14 -2.22
C ARG A 382 12.61 5.65 -1.94
N PRO A 383 12.01 6.04 -0.83
CA PRO A 383 10.64 5.65 -0.53
C PRO A 383 9.88 5.88 -1.83
N ILE A 384 9.25 4.82 -2.36
CA ILE A 384 8.49 4.93 -3.59
C ILE A 384 7.46 6.00 -3.27
N ARG A 385 7.74 7.22 -3.69
CA ARG A 385 6.83 8.34 -3.61
C ARG A 385 5.71 8.05 -4.59
N ASN A 386 4.85 7.11 -4.21
CA ASN A 386 3.54 6.99 -4.80
C ASN A 386 2.78 8.22 -4.31
N ASN A 387 2.81 9.27 -5.10
CA ASN A 387 1.97 10.47 -5.06
C ASN A 387 1.06 10.56 -3.85
N GLY A 388 1.57 11.17 -2.76
CA GLY A 388 0.76 11.49 -1.59
C GLY A 388 0.36 10.33 -0.68
N GLN A 389 0.82 9.11 -0.95
CA GLN A 389 0.71 8.00 -0.01
C GLN A 389 2.10 7.53 0.36
N LEU A 390 2.54 7.87 1.55
CA LEU A 390 3.64 7.19 2.21
C LEU A 390 3.20 5.75 2.46
N VAL A 391 3.89 4.84 1.79
CA VAL A 391 3.65 3.41 1.90
C VAL A 391 4.50 2.89 3.05
N GLY A 392 3.96 2.94 4.23
CA GLY A 392 4.64 2.53 5.45
C GLY A 392 3.76 2.80 6.67
N ALA A 393 2.43 2.54 6.57
CA ALA A 393 1.59 2.60 7.75
C ALA A 393 1.63 1.26 8.47
N GLU A 394 2.30 1.18 9.60
CA GLU A 394 2.02 0.13 10.57
C GLU A 394 0.64 0.39 11.17
N THR A 395 -0.28 -0.50 10.90
CA THR A 395 -1.57 -0.54 11.60
C THR A 395 -1.52 -1.74 12.53
N HIS A 396 -1.14 -1.52 13.78
CA HIS A 396 -1.53 -2.44 14.84
C HIS A 396 -3.01 -2.15 15.14
N LEU A 397 -3.86 -3.08 14.78
CA LEU A 397 -5.23 -3.16 15.26
C LEU A 397 -5.25 -4.24 16.34
N LEU A 398 -5.56 -3.84 17.54
CA LEU A 398 -6.15 -4.75 18.54
C LEU A 398 -7.56 -5.13 18.13
#